data_2d6326dc78fb16ba4755f40817f90ff5
#
_entry.id   2d6326dc78fb16ba4755f40817f90ff5
#
_cell.length_a   1.000
_cell.length_b   1.000
_cell.length_c   1.000
_cell.angle_alpha   90.00
_cell.angle_beta   90.00
_cell.angle_gamma   90.00
#
_symmetry.space_group_name_H-M   'P 1'
#
loop_
_entity.id
_entity.type
_entity.pdbx_description
1 polymer ?
#
loop_
_entity_poly.entity_id
_entity_poly.type
_entity_poly.pdbx_seq_one_letter_code
_entity_poly.pdbx_strand_id
1 'polypeptide(L)'
;GAPVTPNAINVEAVSVPAGRRATVSYTVLPAEAFNKNVTFSIANTAIATVNENGVVVGVAEGTTTVTVTSVADPTVSGSATVTVTEALPTVNLEGYIAFDPEGTSGIWGGFADYDPSVIENFGTMGSTFGGAFAGGNVYGFMYDSDTNDTRFYIMNADTHQVAYPGTSAGRVVVAMAYNHAEGEMYAIAANDADGRSLYTVNLATGTLTEVAALNAGAETIMTLAIDGSGNAYGLSYAATNAVLYSINLTNGNCTAIGGTGHGLEYVQSTVWDHNTNQLFWAQYSKVETDKGQLFVIDPATGAATLCGTIGTGAEVTVLYTKNNMPVAPIEVPEYDVIFVDGLTNEPIPGGYTVEAGTILDEADFPTPPEHEGYVFTGWDYN
;
A
#
# COMPACT_ATOMS: atom_id res chain seq x y z
N GLY A 1 34.83 7.63 36.83
CA GLY A 1 35.59 6.54 36.23
C GLY A 1 36.05 6.91 34.84
N ALA A 2 37.09 6.27 34.33
CA ALA A 2 37.47 6.45 32.94
C ALA A 2 36.34 5.94 32.00
N PRO A 3 36.15 6.56 30.82
CA PRO A 3 35.15 6.08 29.86
C PRO A 3 35.42 4.61 29.48
N VAL A 4 34.40 3.80 29.45
CA VAL A 4 34.51 2.38 29.01
C VAL A 4 34.61 2.37 27.47
N THR A 5 35.68 1.82 26.94
CA THR A 5 35.89 1.72 25.48
C THR A 5 35.33 0.41 24.94
N PRO A 6 34.88 0.38 23.67
CA PRO A 6 34.55 -0.89 22.99
C PRO A 6 35.71 -1.85 22.99
N ASN A 7 35.43 -3.16 23.14
CA ASN A 7 36.44 -4.21 23.11
C ASN A 7 36.07 -5.39 22.17
N ALA A 8 34.85 -5.42 21.66
CA ALA A 8 34.40 -6.35 20.63
C ALA A 8 33.18 -5.82 19.89
N ILE A 9 32.97 -6.28 18.65
CA ILE A 9 31.76 -6.07 17.86
C ILE A 9 31.30 -7.44 17.35
N ASN A 10 30.10 -7.84 17.72
CA ASN A 10 29.44 -9.00 17.15
C ASN A 10 28.62 -8.55 15.93
N VAL A 11 28.79 -9.23 14.81
CA VAL A 11 28.09 -8.93 13.55
C VAL A 11 27.38 -10.20 13.10
N GLU A 12 26.11 -10.06 12.70
CA GLU A 12 25.31 -11.16 12.18
C GLU A 12 25.51 -11.32 10.67
N ALA A 13 25.37 -12.56 10.17
CA ALA A 13 25.43 -12.83 8.74
C ALA A 13 24.23 -12.17 8.03
N VAL A 14 24.48 -11.63 6.84
CA VAL A 14 23.47 -10.96 6.01
C VAL A 14 23.19 -11.81 4.78
N SER A 15 21.92 -12.03 4.47
CA SER A 15 21.46 -12.60 3.20
C SER A 15 20.58 -11.57 2.49
N VAL A 16 20.88 -11.30 1.21
CA VAL A 16 20.16 -10.30 0.43
C VAL A 16 20.11 -10.73 -1.03
N PRO A 17 18.94 -10.68 -1.71
CA PRO A 17 18.88 -10.91 -3.16
C PRO A 17 19.62 -9.81 -3.94
N ALA A 18 20.15 -10.15 -5.11
CA ALA A 18 20.74 -9.15 -6.00
C ALA A 18 19.71 -8.07 -6.37
N GLY A 19 20.14 -6.80 -6.34
CA GLY A 19 19.29 -5.62 -6.52
C GLY A 19 18.49 -5.20 -5.28
N ARG A 20 18.52 -5.96 -4.18
CA ARG A 20 17.78 -5.67 -2.93
C ARG A 20 18.71 -5.13 -1.84
N ARG A 21 18.10 -4.67 -0.74
CA ARG A 21 18.78 -4.08 0.41
C ARG A 21 18.53 -4.89 1.68
N ALA A 22 19.50 -4.90 2.58
CA ALA A 22 19.38 -5.44 3.92
C ALA A 22 20.25 -4.64 4.88
N THR A 23 19.84 -4.51 6.14
CA THR A 23 20.60 -3.77 7.14
C THR A 23 21.48 -4.75 7.94
N VAL A 24 22.73 -4.36 8.20
CA VAL A 24 23.66 -5.14 9.05
C VAL A 24 23.22 -5.06 10.50
N SER A 25 22.93 -6.21 11.10
CA SER A 25 22.73 -6.33 12.55
C SER A 25 24.08 -6.49 13.24
N TYR A 26 24.33 -5.67 14.27
CA TYR A 26 25.57 -5.74 15.05
C TYR A 26 25.37 -5.31 16.50
N THR A 27 26.29 -5.72 17.38
CA THR A 27 26.32 -5.32 18.80
C THR A 27 27.72 -4.92 19.21
N VAL A 28 27.87 -3.71 19.73
CA VAL A 28 29.12 -3.21 20.32
C VAL A 28 29.20 -3.58 21.79
N LEU A 29 30.29 -4.21 22.19
CA LEU A 29 30.55 -4.65 23.54
C LEU A 29 31.70 -3.88 24.21
N PRO A 30 31.68 -3.70 25.53
CA PRO A 30 30.55 -4.00 26.42
C PRO A 30 29.38 -3.03 26.24
N ALA A 31 28.22 -3.38 26.78
CA ALA A 31 26.99 -2.56 26.64
C ALA A 31 27.15 -1.15 27.22
N GLU A 32 28.08 -0.94 28.14
CA GLU A 32 28.40 0.33 28.81
C GLU A 32 29.41 1.18 28.04
N ALA A 33 29.86 0.74 26.83
CA ALA A 33 30.78 1.52 26.01
C ALA A 33 30.23 2.93 25.74
N PHE A 34 31.07 3.94 25.99
CA PHE A 34 30.64 5.36 25.95
C PHE A 34 30.37 5.86 24.54
N ASN A 35 31.02 5.26 23.52
CA ASN A 35 30.82 5.58 22.11
C ASN A 35 30.70 4.26 21.33
N LYS A 36 29.51 4.04 20.77
CA LYS A 36 29.16 2.86 19.97
C LYS A 36 29.10 3.13 18.47
N ASN A 37 29.53 4.32 18.03
CA ASN A 37 29.57 4.65 16.61
C ASN A 37 30.51 3.71 15.88
N VAL A 38 30.10 3.30 14.69
CA VAL A 38 30.84 2.36 13.85
C VAL A 38 30.94 2.88 12.42
N THR A 39 31.86 2.30 11.67
CA THR A 39 31.93 2.41 10.22
C THR A 39 31.82 1.03 9.59
N PHE A 40 31.35 1.00 8.34
CA PHE A 40 31.11 -0.23 7.58
C PHE A 40 32.01 -0.30 6.36
N SER A 41 32.45 -1.51 6.03
CA SER A 41 33.18 -1.80 4.78
C SER A 41 32.79 -3.16 4.21
N ILE A 42 32.93 -3.32 2.90
CA ILE A 42 32.69 -4.57 2.15
C ILE A 42 33.98 -4.99 1.46
N ALA A 43 34.33 -6.27 1.53
CA ALA A 43 35.55 -6.80 0.95
C ALA A 43 35.48 -6.88 -0.58
N ASN A 44 34.34 -7.17 -1.19
CA ASN A 44 34.16 -7.25 -2.64
C ASN A 44 32.91 -6.47 -3.09
N THR A 45 33.13 -5.29 -3.63
CA THR A 45 32.05 -4.41 -4.10
C THR A 45 31.37 -4.88 -5.39
N ALA A 46 31.94 -5.85 -6.11
CA ALA A 46 31.28 -6.49 -7.26
C ALA A 46 30.15 -7.46 -6.82
N ILE A 47 30.18 -7.92 -5.56
CA ILE A 47 29.13 -8.81 -4.99
C ILE A 47 28.12 -8.01 -4.19
N ALA A 48 28.58 -7.11 -3.30
CA ALA A 48 27.70 -6.24 -2.51
C ALA A 48 28.39 -4.91 -2.21
N THR A 49 27.61 -3.87 -1.95
CA THR A 49 28.07 -2.58 -1.39
C THR A 49 27.45 -2.36 -0.02
N VAL A 50 28.04 -1.47 0.79
CA VAL A 50 27.46 -1.03 2.07
C VAL A 50 27.59 0.48 2.20
N ASN A 51 26.58 1.16 2.73
CA ASN A 51 26.63 2.58 3.01
C ASN A 51 27.03 2.87 4.48
N GLU A 52 27.14 4.16 4.82
CA GLU A 52 27.50 4.62 6.17
C GLU A 52 26.49 4.23 7.27
N ASN A 53 25.24 3.93 6.90
CA ASN A 53 24.16 3.50 7.80
C ASN A 53 24.08 1.98 7.96
N GLY A 54 25.05 1.22 7.37
CA GLY A 54 25.05 -0.23 7.43
C GLY A 54 24.05 -0.91 6.50
N VAL A 55 23.50 -0.20 5.51
CA VAL A 55 22.61 -0.80 4.50
C VAL A 55 23.47 -1.45 3.41
N VAL A 56 23.35 -2.77 3.29
CA VAL A 56 23.97 -3.58 2.25
C VAL A 56 23.06 -3.62 1.04
N VAL A 57 23.64 -3.45 -0.17
CA VAL A 57 22.97 -3.66 -1.46
C VAL A 57 23.63 -4.83 -2.16
N GLY A 58 22.84 -5.88 -2.49
CA GLY A 58 23.31 -6.99 -3.32
C GLY A 58 23.55 -6.52 -4.76
N VAL A 59 24.75 -6.79 -5.32
CA VAL A 59 25.11 -6.40 -6.70
C VAL A 59 25.01 -7.60 -7.64
N ALA A 60 25.65 -8.71 -7.26
CA ALA A 60 25.65 -9.94 -8.02
C ALA A 60 25.69 -11.14 -7.08
N GLU A 61 25.12 -12.26 -7.52
CA GLU A 61 25.11 -13.51 -6.77
C GLU A 61 26.53 -13.92 -6.33
N GLY A 62 26.67 -14.31 -5.07
CA GLY A 62 27.94 -14.72 -4.49
C GLY A 62 28.03 -14.42 -2.99
N THR A 63 29.24 -14.53 -2.46
CA THR A 63 29.52 -14.24 -1.06
C THR A 63 30.64 -13.25 -0.91
N THR A 64 30.53 -12.35 0.07
CA THR A 64 31.56 -11.40 0.46
C THR A 64 31.55 -11.23 1.97
N THR A 65 32.33 -10.30 2.51
CA THR A 65 32.43 -10.05 3.95
C THR A 65 32.11 -8.59 4.23
N VAL A 66 31.20 -8.34 5.17
CA VAL A 66 31.03 -7.02 5.78
C VAL A 66 31.88 -6.94 7.05
N THR A 67 32.57 -5.82 7.23
CA THR A 67 33.32 -5.50 8.45
C THR A 67 32.73 -4.24 9.08
N VAL A 68 32.47 -4.31 10.37
CA VAL A 68 31.99 -3.22 11.23
C VAL A 68 33.13 -2.84 12.17
N THR A 69 33.60 -1.58 12.12
CA THR A 69 34.76 -1.11 12.87
C THR A 69 34.34 0.01 13.82
N SER A 70 34.79 -0.04 15.06
CA SER A 70 34.53 0.99 16.07
C SER A 70 35.19 2.32 15.71
N VAL A 71 34.44 3.42 15.79
CA VAL A 71 35.01 4.78 15.67
C VAL A 71 35.84 5.16 16.89
N ALA A 72 35.50 4.66 18.09
CA ALA A 72 36.20 4.95 19.33
C ALA A 72 37.56 4.23 19.41
N ASP A 73 37.67 3.04 18.85
CA ASP A 73 38.91 2.26 18.75
C ASP A 73 38.93 1.48 17.43
N PRO A 74 39.63 1.99 16.39
CA PRO A 74 39.67 1.34 15.09
C PRO A 74 40.39 -0.02 15.05
N THR A 75 40.98 -0.46 16.15
CA THR A 75 41.54 -1.82 16.27
C THR A 75 40.46 -2.85 16.65
N VAL A 76 39.29 -2.38 17.08
CA VAL A 76 38.15 -3.21 17.45
C VAL A 76 37.17 -3.28 16.26
N SER A 77 37.02 -4.47 15.69
CA SER A 77 36.09 -4.74 14.59
C SER A 77 35.45 -6.11 14.72
N GLY A 78 34.33 -6.29 14.04
CA GLY A 78 33.66 -7.55 13.83
C GLY A 78 33.34 -7.73 12.35
N SER A 79 33.26 -8.98 11.90
CA SER A 79 32.96 -9.28 10.49
C SER A 79 31.95 -10.42 10.39
N ALA A 80 31.15 -10.39 9.32
CA ALA A 80 30.21 -11.46 8.99
C ALA A 80 30.13 -11.67 7.47
N THR A 81 29.66 -12.86 7.09
CA THR A 81 29.40 -13.19 5.69
C THR A 81 28.16 -12.43 5.18
N VAL A 82 28.29 -11.83 4.01
CA VAL A 82 27.19 -11.36 3.17
C VAL A 82 27.00 -12.35 2.04
N THR A 83 25.81 -12.96 1.98
CA THR A 83 25.41 -13.84 0.87
C THR A 83 24.45 -13.08 -0.02
N VAL A 84 24.84 -12.85 -1.27
CA VAL A 84 23.93 -12.31 -2.29
C VAL A 84 23.34 -13.50 -3.05
N THR A 85 22.01 -13.64 -2.97
CA THR A 85 21.28 -14.69 -3.67
C THR A 85 20.81 -14.22 -5.05
N GLU A 86 20.23 -15.11 -5.85
CA GLU A 86 19.59 -14.77 -7.12
C GLU A 86 18.67 -13.55 -6.99
N ALA A 87 18.62 -12.73 -8.04
CA ALA A 87 17.74 -11.57 -8.09
C ALA A 87 16.28 -12.01 -8.02
N LEU A 88 15.50 -11.40 -7.14
CA LEU A 88 14.06 -11.55 -7.15
C LEU A 88 13.46 -10.80 -8.34
N PRO A 89 12.32 -11.25 -8.87
CA PRO A 89 11.56 -10.48 -9.84
C PRO A 89 11.31 -9.06 -9.33
N THR A 90 11.39 -8.07 -10.21
CA THR A 90 11.00 -6.69 -9.89
C THR A 90 9.53 -6.64 -9.55
N VAL A 91 9.18 -5.99 -8.43
CA VAL A 91 7.80 -5.69 -8.08
C VAL A 91 7.52 -4.23 -8.46
N ASN A 92 6.59 -4.04 -9.40
CA ASN A 92 6.06 -2.72 -9.70
C ASN A 92 4.86 -2.47 -8.78
N LEU A 93 5.01 -1.46 -7.93
CA LEU A 93 3.95 -1.01 -7.04
C LEU A 93 3.29 0.23 -7.66
N GLU A 94 1.99 0.28 -7.57
CA GLU A 94 1.20 1.43 -8.01
C GLU A 94 0.33 1.91 -6.85
N GLY A 95 -0.03 3.19 -6.85
CA GLY A 95 -0.87 3.71 -5.79
C GLY A 95 -1.16 5.20 -5.87
N TYR A 96 -1.87 5.70 -4.85
CA TYR A 96 -2.17 7.11 -4.71
C TYR A 96 -1.12 7.81 -3.85
N ILE A 97 -0.37 8.71 -4.48
CA ILE A 97 0.64 9.56 -3.84
C ILE A 97 -0.08 10.79 -3.29
N ALA A 98 -0.47 10.74 -2.03
CA ALA A 98 -1.23 11.81 -1.39
C ALA A 98 -0.40 13.07 -1.20
N PHE A 99 0.88 12.89 -0.86
CA PHE A 99 1.84 13.97 -0.63
C PHE A 99 3.25 13.50 -1.01
N ASP A 100 4.01 14.36 -1.69
CA ASP A 100 5.44 14.20 -1.91
C ASP A 100 6.13 15.56 -1.70
N PRO A 101 7.05 15.73 -0.74
CA PRO A 101 7.59 17.02 -0.31
C PRO A 101 8.18 17.88 -1.43
N GLU A 102 8.93 17.29 -2.36
CA GLU A 102 9.56 17.97 -3.48
C GLU A 102 9.08 17.43 -4.85
N GLY A 103 8.14 16.47 -4.81
CA GLY A 103 7.55 15.84 -5.98
C GLY A 103 6.14 16.32 -6.27
N THR A 104 5.41 15.54 -7.07
CA THR A 104 4.01 15.82 -7.42
C THR A 104 3.09 15.08 -6.45
N SER A 105 2.24 15.83 -5.74
CA SER A 105 1.23 15.31 -4.81
C SER A 105 -0.13 15.19 -5.48
N GLY A 106 -1.01 14.36 -4.92
CA GLY A 106 -2.38 14.19 -5.40
C GLY A 106 -2.47 13.46 -6.75
N ILE A 107 -1.54 12.54 -6.99
CA ILE A 107 -1.44 11.79 -8.25
C ILE A 107 -1.61 10.29 -8.01
N TRP A 108 -2.05 9.62 -9.04
CA TRP A 108 -1.87 8.19 -9.20
C TRP A 108 -0.49 7.94 -9.81
N GLY A 109 0.31 7.09 -9.21
CA GLY A 109 1.69 6.86 -9.66
C GLY A 109 2.18 5.45 -9.40
N GLY A 110 3.32 5.10 -10.01
CA GLY A 110 3.95 3.81 -9.87
C GLY A 110 5.45 3.92 -9.64
N PHE A 111 6.03 2.94 -8.97
CA PHE A 111 7.46 2.85 -8.70
C PHE A 111 7.90 1.38 -8.54
N ALA A 112 9.17 1.13 -8.79
CA ALA A 112 9.75 -0.19 -8.60
C ALA A 112 10.22 -0.37 -7.14
N ASP A 113 10.09 -1.58 -6.59
CA ASP A 113 10.48 -1.89 -5.23
C ASP A 113 11.99 -1.75 -4.95
N TYR A 114 12.83 -1.93 -5.98
CA TYR A 114 14.29 -1.77 -5.87
C TYR A 114 14.77 -0.31 -5.96
N ASP A 115 13.95 0.59 -6.54
CA ASP A 115 14.21 2.03 -6.63
C ASP A 115 12.90 2.83 -6.53
N PRO A 116 12.29 2.92 -5.34
CA PRO A 116 11.02 3.63 -5.16
C PRO A 116 11.16 5.15 -5.25
N SER A 117 12.38 5.70 -5.39
CA SER A 117 12.60 7.14 -5.51
C SER A 117 12.11 7.72 -6.84
N VAL A 118 11.97 6.88 -7.87
CA VAL A 118 11.48 7.29 -9.19
C VAL A 118 10.00 6.96 -9.30
N ILE A 119 9.14 7.98 -9.25
CA ILE A 119 7.70 7.84 -9.39
C ILE A 119 7.29 8.17 -10.83
N GLU A 120 6.66 7.20 -11.51
CA GLU A 120 5.94 7.42 -12.77
C GLU A 120 4.57 8.03 -12.45
N ASN A 121 4.21 9.12 -13.15
CA ASN A 121 2.94 9.82 -12.94
C ASN A 121 1.89 9.35 -13.96
N PHE A 122 0.79 8.77 -13.49
CA PHE A 122 -0.33 8.28 -14.32
C PHE A 122 -1.51 9.25 -14.41
N GLY A 123 -1.48 10.35 -13.67
CA GLY A 123 -2.53 11.38 -13.68
C GLY A 123 -2.98 11.78 -12.27
N THR A 124 -3.91 12.75 -12.24
CA THR A 124 -4.48 13.27 -10.98
C THR A 124 -5.81 12.59 -10.66
N MET A 125 -6.06 12.38 -9.38
CA MET A 125 -7.32 11.89 -8.86
C MET A 125 -7.62 12.58 -7.53
N GLY A 126 -8.87 12.58 -7.08
CA GLY A 126 -9.23 13.07 -5.74
C GLY A 126 -8.61 12.20 -4.64
N SER A 127 -8.52 12.74 -3.43
CA SER A 127 -7.96 12.03 -2.28
C SER A 127 -8.62 10.66 -2.07
N THR A 128 -7.80 9.62 -1.93
CA THR A 128 -8.28 8.26 -1.71
C THR A 128 -7.47 7.60 -0.59
N PHE A 129 -8.15 6.89 0.32
CA PHE A 129 -7.53 6.31 1.50
C PHE A 129 -7.51 4.79 1.49
N GLY A 130 -8.55 4.16 1.01
CA GLY A 130 -8.65 2.70 0.93
C GLY A 130 -8.78 2.25 -0.51
N GLY A 131 -7.99 1.26 -0.92
CA GLY A 131 -8.10 0.66 -2.24
C GLY A 131 -7.31 -0.63 -2.35
N ALA A 132 -7.76 -1.54 -3.23
CA ALA A 132 -7.10 -2.80 -3.50
C ALA A 132 -7.34 -3.23 -4.95
N PHE A 133 -6.35 -3.96 -5.50
CA PHE A 133 -6.41 -4.53 -6.84
C PHE A 133 -7.11 -5.88 -6.83
N ALA A 134 -8.01 -6.10 -7.80
CA ALA A 134 -8.60 -7.39 -8.10
C ALA A 134 -9.07 -7.44 -9.57
N GLY A 135 -8.72 -8.48 -10.30
CA GLY A 135 -9.26 -8.76 -11.64
C GLY A 135 -9.06 -7.66 -12.68
N GLY A 136 -7.92 -6.98 -12.67
CA GLY A 136 -7.60 -5.90 -13.62
C GLY A 136 -8.11 -4.51 -13.20
N ASN A 137 -8.85 -4.41 -12.10
CA ASN A 137 -9.34 -3.15 -11.56
C ASN A 137 -8.79 -2.87 -10.16
N VAL A 138 -8.74 -1.59 -9.81
CA VAL A 138 -8.58 -1.12 -8.44
C VAL A 138 -9.93 -0.65 -7.93
N TYR A 139 -10.35 -1.23 -6.83
CA TYR A 139 -11.56 -0.87 -6.11
C TYR A 139 -11.16 -0.05 -4.90
N GLY A 140 -11.82 1.07 -4.65
CA GLY A 140 -11.43 1.90 -3.53
C GLY A 140 -12.48 2.96 -3.17
N PHE A 141 -12.11 3.79 -2.21
CA PHE A 141 -12.97 4.84 -1.69
C PHE A 141 -12.24 6.19 -1.71
N MET A 142 -12.79 7.16 -2.44
CA MET A 142 -12.35 8.55 -2.40
C MET A 142 -12.83 9.21 -1.11
N TYR A 143 -11.95 9.94 -0.45
CA TYR A 143 -12.27 10.71 0.74
C TYR A 143 -12.81 12.09 0.39
N ASP A 144 -13.91 12.46 1.00
CA ASP A 144 -14.51 13.77 0.98
C ASP A 144 -14.31 14.46 2.34
N SER A 145 -13.44 15.48 2.39
CA SER A 145 -13.12 16.20 3.60
C SER A 145 -14.28 17.06 4.14
N ASP A 146 -15.21 17.46 3.28
CA ASP A 146 -16.33 18.32 3.65
C ASP A 146 -17.40 17.55 4.40
N THR A 147 -17.59 16.29 4.04
CA THR A 147 -18.59 15.39 4.66
C THR A 147 -17.98 14.41 5.65
N ASN A 148 -16.63 14.29 5.70
CA ASN A 148 -15.88 13.27 6.45
C ASN A 148 -16.35 11.84 6.13
N ASP A 149 -16.52 11.57 4.85
CA ASP A 149 -17.05 10.32 4.31
C ASP A 149 -16.24 9.88 3.10
N THR A 150 -16.53 8.70 2.57
CA THR A 150 -15.86 8.17 1.39
C THR A 150 -16.86 7.69 0.34
N ARG A 151 -16.52 7.88 -0.93
CA ARG A 151 -17.30 7.46 -2.09
C ARG A 151 -16.57 6.35 -2.83
N PHE A 152 -17.28 5.28 -3.15
CA PHE A 152 -16.75 4.13 -3.88
C PHE A 152 -16.40 4.49 -5.32
N TYR A 153 -15.25 3.96 -5.80
CA TYR A 153 -14.83 4.03 -7.19
C TYR A 153 -14.28 2.68 -7.68
N ILE A 154 -14.32 2.50 -9.00
CA ILE A 154 -13.65 1.43 -9.72
C ILE A 154 -12.72 2.09 -10.74
N MET A 155 -11.44 1.75 -10.72
CA MET A 155 -10.45 2.23 -11.68
C MET A 155 -9.86 1.05 -12.45
N ASN A 156 -9.87 1.12 -13.77
CA ASN A 156 -9.13 0.17 -14.58
C ASN A 156 -7.63 0.36 -14.35
N ALA A 157 -6.92 -0.69 -13.93
CA ALA A 157 -5.53 -0.60 -13.51
C ALA A 157 -4.53 -0.35 -14.67
N ASP A 158 -4.94 -0.55 -15.92
CA ASP A 158 -4.07 -0.32 -17.08
C ASP A 158 -4.29 1.05 -17.72
N THR A 159 -5.54 1.51 -17.77
CA THR A 159 -5.89 2.80 -18.40
C THR A 159 -6.03 3.94 -17.41
N HIS A 160 -6.12 3.63 -16.11
CA HIS A 160 -6.40 4.55 -15.00
C HIS A 160 -7.72 5.33 -15.16
N GLN A 161 -8.63 4.85 -16.01
CA GLN A 161 -9.98 5.39 -16.12
C GLN A 161 -10.81 4.98 -14.91
N VAL A 162 -11.56 5.96 -14.36
CA VAL A 162 -12.30 5.81 -13.10
C VAL A 162 -13.80 5.91 -13.35
N ALA A 163 -14.56 5.00 -12.77
CA ALA A 163 -16.01 5.02 -12.67
C ALA A 163 -16.46 5.12 -11.22
N TYR A 164 -17.62 5.71 -10.97
CA TYR A 164 -18.18 5.92 -9.63
C TYR A 164 -19.57 5.26 -9.51
N PRO A 165 -19.65 3.91 -9.48
CA PRO A 165 -20.94 3.22 -9.44
C PRO A 165 -21.62 3.30 -8.09
N GLY A 166 -20.88 3.61 -7.03
CA GLY A 166 -21.37 3.63 -5.66
C GLY A 166 -21.75 5.01 -5.15
N THR A 167 -22.52 5.00 -4.08
CA THR A 167 -22.81 6.17 -3.26
C THR A 167 -21.79 6.32 -2.14
N SER A 168 -22.06 7.24 -1.19
CA SER A 168 -21.32 7.38 0.07
C SER A 168 -21.27 6.06 0.85
N ALA A 169 -20.11 5.76 1.44
CA ALA A 169 -19.95 4.62 2.36
C ALA A 169 -20.56 4.87 3.74
N GLY A 170 -20.91 6.13 4.06
CA GLY A 170 -21.40 6.56 5.38
C GLY A 170 -20.31 6.55 6.46
N ARG A 171 -19.04 6.33 6.07
CA ARG A 171 -17.89 6.23 6.99
C ARG A 171 -16.55 6.30 6.25
N VAL A 172 -15.50 6.65 6.98
CA VAL A 172 -14.14 6.69 6.41
C VAL A 172 -13.56 5.28 6.31
N VAL A 173 -13.29 4.85 5.06
CA VAL A 173 -12.58 3.60 4.74
C VAL A 173 -11.10 3.90 4.65
N VAL A 174 -10.27 3.19 5.43
CA VAL A 174 -8.82 3.47 5.56
C VAL A 174 -7.94 2.41 4.92
N ALA A 175 -8.43 1.20 4.72
CA ALA A 175 -7.67 0.11 4.10
C ALA A 175 -8.59 -0.88 3.41
N MET A 176 -8.09 -1.53 2.36
CA MET A 176 -8.77 -2.61 1.64
C MET A 176 -7.77 -3.68 1.22
N ALA A 177 -8.25 -4.93 1.12
CA ALA A 177 -7.50 -6.03 0.53
C ALA A 177 -8.46 -7.09 -0.02
N TYR A 178 -8.11 -7.71 -1.16
CA TYR A 178 -8.88 -8.80 -1.75
C TYR A 178 -8.35 -10.16 -1.27
N ASN A 179 -9.24 -10.98 -0.73
CA ASN A 179 -8.95 -12.35 -0.34
C ASN A 179 -9.17 -13.29 -1.52
N HIS A 180 -8.11 -13.65 -2.21
CA HIS A 180 -8.17 -14.57 -3.36
C HIS A 180 -8.59 -16.00 -2.98
N ALA A 181 -8.36 -16.41 -1.72
CA ALA A 181 -8.74 -17.74 -1.25
C ALA A 181 -10.27 -17.88 -1.05
N GLU A 182 -10.94 -16.79 -0.71
CA GLU A 182 -12.40 -16.78 -0.46
C GLU A 182 -13.19 -16.07 -1.57
N GLY A 183 -12.50 -15.30 -2.43
CA GLY A 183 -13.14 -14.50 -3.48
C GLY A 183 -13.88 -13.28 -2.95
N GLU A 184 -13.41 -12.67 -1.85
CA GLU A 184 -14.09 -11.59 -1.14
C GLU A 184 -13.18 -10.37 -0.95
N MET A 185 -13.72 -9.17 -1.10
CA MET A 185 -13.02 -7.93 -0.78
C MET A 185 -13.32 -7.51 0.64
N TYR A 186 -12.26 -7.26 1.41
CA TYR A 186 -12.36 -6.76 2.78
C TYR A 186 -11.91 -5.30 2.87
N ALA A 187 -12.50 -4.59 3.83
CA ALA A 187 -12.13 -3.21 4.16
C ALA A 187 -12.04 -3.01 5.68
N ILE A 188 -11.20 -2.07 6.09
CA ILE A 188 -11.19 -1.51 7.43
C ILE A 188 -11.77 -0.11 7.36
N ALA A 189 -12.80 0.17 8.14
CA ALA A 189 -13.43 1.47 8.20
C ALA A 189 -13.74 1.88 9.65
N ALA A 190 -14.01 3.19 9.84
CA ALA A 190 -14.54 3.70 11.11
C ALA A 190 -15.86 3.01 11.43
N ASN A 191 -16.12 2.74 12.71
CA ASN A 191 -17.39 2.23 13.20
C ASN A 191 -18.11 3.28 14.05
N ASP A 192 -19.34 3.00 14.44
CA ASP A 192 -20.18 3.94 15.20
C ASP A 192 -19.75 4.10 16.67
N ALA A 193 -18.74 3.36 17.12
CA ALA A 193 -18.21 3.37 18.49
C ALA A 193 -16.81 4.01 18.58
N ASP A 194 -16.46 4.92 17.65
CA ASP A 194 -15.15 5.59 17.56
C ASP A 194 -13.94 4.62 17.39
N GLY A 195 -14.21 3.39 16.92
CA GLY A 195 -13.20 2.36 16.65
C GLY A 195 -13.07 2.05 15.16
N ARG A 196 -12.56 0.86 14.89
CA ARG A 196 -12.45 0.28 13.54
C ARG A 196 -13.17 -1.06 13.50
N SER A 197 -13.84 -1.32 12.38
CA SER A 197 -14.42 -2.62 12.09
C SER A 197 -13.94 -3.14 10.75
N LEU A 198 -13.98 -4.45 10.62
CA LEU A 198 -13.79 -5.18 9.38
C LEU A 198 -15.14 -5.26 8.66
N TYR A 199 -15.10 -5.00 7.37
CA TYR A 199 -16.28 -5.07 6.47
C TYR A 199 -15.95 -5.95 5.26
N THR A 200 -16.95 -6.58 4.67
CA THR A 200 -16.89 -7.01 3.28
C THR A 200 -17.41 -5.89 2.38
N VAL A 201 -16.93 -5.85 1.13
CA VAL A 201 -17.26 -4.82 0.14
C VAL A 201 -17.91 -5.47 -1.07
N ASN A 202 -19.12 -5.06 -1.40
CA ASN A 202 -19.73 -5.42 -2.67
C ASN A 202 -19.01 -4.66 -3.80
N LEU A 203 -18.32 -5.36 -4.68
CA LEU A 203 -17.47 -4.75 -5.72
C LEU A 203 -18.27 -4.07 -6.83
N ALA A 204 -19.56 -4.36 -6.98
CA ALA A 204 -20.40 -3.68 -7.95
C ALA A 204 -20.94 -2.33 -7.44
N THR A 205 -21.16 -2.20 -6.13
CA THR A 205 -21.87 -1.04 -5.56
C THR A 205 -21.07 -0.28 -4.50
N GLY A 206 -20.00 -0.86 -3.96
CA GLY A 206 -19.26 -0.31 -2.83
C GLY A 206 -19.96 -0.46 -1.48
N THR A 207 -21.08 -1.20 -1.43
CA THR A 207 -21.79 -1.40 -0.16
C THR A 207 -20.95 -2.15 0.84
N LEU A 208 -20.81 -1.59 2.04
CA LEU A 208 -20.10 -2.19 3.17
C LEU A 208 -21.05 -3.02 4.02
N THR A 209 -20.66 -4.28 4.30
CA THR A 209 -21.34 -5.15 5.26
C THR A 209 -20.39 -5.42 6.41
N GLU A 210 -20.75 -5.02 7.63
CA GLU A 210 -19.90 -5.21 8.80
C GLU A 210 -19.77 -6.70 9.14
N VAL A 211 -18.53 -7.15 9.29
CA VAL A 211 -18.21 -8.50 9.76
C VAL A 211 -18.06 -8.50 11.27
N ALA A 212 -17.17 -7.66 11.80
CA ALA A 212 -16.91 -7.54 13.23
C ALA A 212 -16.07 -6.29 13.55
N ALA A 213 -16.19 -5.80 14.79
CA ALA A 213 -15.25 -4.83 15.32
C ALA A 213 -13.84 -5.44 15.43
N LEU A 214 -12.80 -4.66 15.08
CA LEU A 214 -11.41 -5.09 15.24
C LEU A 214 -11.02 -5.02 16.72
N ASN A 215 -10.50 -6.12 17.24
CA ASN A 215 -10.09 -6.26 18.63
C ASN A 215 -8.58 -6.44 18.73
N ALA A 216 -7.85 -5.33 18.73
CA ALA A 216 -6.40 -5.25 18.89
C ALA A 216 -5.99 -4.71 20.29
N GLY A 217 -6.86 -4.85 21.30
CA GLY A 217 -6.64 -4.25 22.61
C GLY A 217 -6.80 -2.72 22.57
N ALA A 218 -5.75 -1.98 22.94
CA ALA A 218 -5.74 -0.52 22.91
C ALA A 218 -5.28 0.06 21.55
N GLU A 219 -4.88 -0.80 20.62
CA GLU A 219 -4.29 -0.39 19.36
C GLU A 219 -5.36 -0.19 18.27
N THR A 220 -5.12 0.76 17.38
CA THR A 220 -5.97 1.00 16.21
C THR A 220 -5.30 0.46 14.95
N ILE A 221 -5.92 -0.51 14.29
CA ILE A 221 -5.42 -1.07 13.04
C ILE A 221 -5.73 -0.11 11.88
N MET A 222 -4.71 0.20 11.07
CA MET A 222 -4.78 1.20 10.01
C MET A 222 -4.57 0.65 8.61
N THR A 223 -3.99 -0.54 8.47
CA THR A 223 -3.71 -1.15 7.15
C THR A 223 -4.28 -2.56 7.06
N LEU A 224 -4.41 -3.07 5.85
CA LEU A 224 -4.86 -4.43 5.58
C LEU A 224 -4.12 -4.99 4.37
N ALA A 225 -3.59 -6.19 4.52
CA ALA A 225 -3.08 -7.00 3.42
C ALA A 225 -3.47 -8.47 3.65
N ILE A 226 -3.73 -9.21 2.58
CA ILE A 226 -4.15 -10.61 2.67
C ILE A 226 -3.26 -11.43 1.73
N ASP A 227 -2.65 -12.51 2.23
CA ASP A 227 -1.80 -13.40 1.46
C ASP A 227 -2.62 -14.37 0.56
N GLY A 228 -1.93 -15.15 -0.28
CA GLY A 228 -2.57 -16.10 -1.19
C GLY A 228 -3.29 -17.26 -0.50
N SER A 229 -3.07 -17.46 0.80
CA SER A 229 -3.74 -18.47 1.63
C SER A 229 -4.92 -17.91 2.44
N GLY A 230 -5.18 -16.60 2.34
CA GLY A 230 -6.24 -15.93 3.09
C GLY A 230 -5.83 -15.46 4.49
N ASN A 231 -4.54 -15.49 4.84
CA ASN A 231 -4.09 -14.91 6.10
C ASN A 231 -4.05 -13.39 5.97
N ALA A 232 -4.69 -12.69 6.90
CA ALA A 232 -4.79 -11.24 6.90
C ALA A 232 -3.86 -10.61 7.92
N TYR A 233 -3.25 -9.49 7.52
CA TYR A 233 -2.27 -8.72 8.29
C TYR A 233 -2.65 -7.25 8.30
N GLY A 234 -2.37 -6.56 9.42
CA GLY A 234 -2.57 -5.13 9.54
C GLY A 234 -1.59 -4.50 10.50
N LEU A 235 -1.24 -3.24 10.26
CA LEU A 235 -0.37 -2.46 11.13
C LEU A 235 -1.19 -1.56 12.06
N SER A 236 -0.75 -1.42 13.31
CA SER A 236 -1.33 -0.49 14.25
C SER A 236 -0.83 0.93 14.05
N TYR A 237 -1.68 1.93 14.38
CA TYR A 237 -1.26 3.32 14.52
C TYR A 237 -0.27 3.46 15.68
N ALA A 238 0.90 4.03 15.40
CA ALA A 238 1.89 4.32 16.43
C ALA A 238 2.90 5.36 15.93
N ALA A 239 3.33 6.27 16.80
CA ALA A 239 4.27 7.33 16.43
C ALA A 239 5.68 6.81 16.09
N THR A 240 6.13 5.72 16.71
CA THR A 240 7.54 5.26 16.57
C THR A 240 7.70 3.77 16.31
N ASN A 241 6.70 2.95 16.63
CA ASN A 241 6.81 1.49 16.48
C ASN A 241 5.44 0.87 16.22
N ALA A 242 5.01 0.90 14.96
CA ALA A 242 3.82 0.19 14.52
C ALA A 242 4.01 -1.32 14.71
N VAL A 243 2.99 -1.98 15.22
CA VAL A 243 2.98 -3.42 15.45
C VAL A 243 2.21 -4.11 14.34
N LEU A 244 2.79 -5.17 13.78
CA LEU A 244 2.09 -6.06 12.86
C LEU A 244 1.19 -7.00 13.64
N TYR A 245 -0.05 -7.12 13.20
CA TYR A 245 -1.07 -8.04 13.71
C TYR A 245 -1.52 -9.01 12.64
N SER A 246 -1.77 -10.26 13.02
CA SER A 246 -2.67 -11.13 12.25
C SER A 246 -4.12 -10.79 12.60
N ILE A 247 -5.00 -10.81 11.59
CA ILE A 247 -6.43 -10.45 11.72
C ILE A 247 -7.27 -11.66 11.35
N ASN A 248 -8.16 -12.06 12.27
CA ASN A 248 -9.14 -13.09 11.96
C ASN A 248 -10.31 -12.46 11.19
N LEU A 249 -10.45 -12.81 9.91
CA LEU A 249 -11.45 -12.25 9.00
C LEU A 249 -12.90 -12.64 9.33
N THR A 250 -13.13 -13.61 10.23
CA THR A 250 -14.46 -14.04 10.62
C THR A 250 -15.00 -13.27 11.84
N ASN A 251 -14.10 -12.87 12.77
CA ASN A 251 -14.53 -12.31 14.05
C ASN A 251 -13.78 -11.04 14.48
N GLY A 252 -12.86 -10.51 13.66
CA GLY A 252 -12.13 -9.28 13.92
C GLY A 252 -11.06 -9.38 15.01
N ASN A 253 -10.79 -10.56 15.57
CA ASN A 253 -9.73 -10.71 16.58
C ASN A 253 -8.36 -10.48 15.96
N CYS A 254 -7.57 -9.61 16.58
CA CYS A 254 -6.22 -9.28 16.17
C CYS A 254 -5.21 -9.85 17.16
N THR A 255 -4.17 -10.52 16.65
CA THR A 255 -3.08 -11.07 17.47
C THR A 255 -1.77 -10.40 17.06
N ALA A 256 -1.08 -9.77 18.03
CA ALA A 256 0.20 -9.12 17.78
C ALA A 256 1.26 -10.12 17.35
N ILE A 257 1.99 -9.79 16.28
CA ILE A 257 3.13 -10.56 15.77
C ILE A 257 4.43 -9.92 16.26
N GLY A 258 4.66 -8.65 15.96
CA GLY A 258 5.84 -7.94 16.40
C GLY A 258 5.91 -6.51 15.91
N GLY A 259 6.82 -5.73 16.49
CA GLY A 259 7.02 -4.33 16.11
C GLY A 259 7.89 -4.17 14.89
N THR A 260 7.57 -3.19 14.05
CA THR A 260 8.34 -2.86 12.83
C THR A 260 9.60 -2.06 13.11
N GLY A 261 9.68 -1.39 14.27
CA GLY A 261 10.71 -0.40 14.59
C GLY A 261 10.45 0.98 13.99
N HIS A 262 9.37 1.16 13.23
CA HIS A 262 9.02 2.40 12.51
C HIS A 262 7.61 2.86 12.85
N GLY A 263 7.37 4.17 12.79
CA GLY A 263 6.08 4.77 13.07
C GLY A 263 5.12 4.68 11.89
N LEU A 264 3.83 4.62 12.21
CA LEU A 264 2.71 4.74 11.30
C LEU A 264 1.80 5.85 11.79
N GLU A 265 1.76 6.97 11.08
CA GLU A 265 0.86 8.08 11.34
C GLU A 265 0.10 8.40 10.04
N TYR A 266 -1.14 8.85 10.16
CA TYR A 266 -2.08 9.03 9.05
C TYR A 266 -2.54 7.73 8.37
N VAL A 267 -3.27 7.87 7.26
CA VAL A 267 -3.67 6.75 6.42
C VAL A 267 -2.51 6.34 5.55
N GLN A 268 -2.18 5.07 5.59
CA GLN A 268 -1.09 4.46 4.83
C GLN A 268 -1.56 3.11 4.28
N SER A 269 -0.77 2.51 3.42
CA SER A 269 -1.14 1.25 2.81
C SER A 269 -0.08 0.18 2.94
N THR A 270 -0.56 -1.03 3.10
CA THR A 270 0.19 -2.27 2.91
C THR A 270 -0.40 -3.05 1.76
N VAL A 271 0.43 -3.84 1.08
CA VAL A 271 -0.02 -4.76 0.03
C VAL A 271 0.75 -6.07 0.10
N TRP A 272 0.05 -7.17 -0.12
CA TRP A 272 0.69 -8.46 -0.36
C TRP A 272 0.93 -8.62 -1.86
N ASP A 273 2.21 -8.71 -2.28
CA ASP A 273 2.53 -9.07 -3.65
C ASP A 273 2.47 -10.59 -3.84
N HIS A 274 1.48 -11.04 -4.58
CA HIS A 274 1.23 -12.46 -4.82
C HIS A 274 2.25 -13.11 -5.77
N ASN A 275 3.02 -12.32 -6.53
CA ASN A 275 4.02 -12.83 -7.45
C ASN A 275 5.32 -13.20 -6.73
N THR A 276 5.75 -12.41 -5.74
CA THR A 276 6.97 -12.65 -4.96
C THR A 276 6.70 -13.14 -3.55
N ASN A 277 5.41 -13.19 -3.15
CA ASN A 277 4.97 -13.61 -1.82
C ASN A 277 5.56 -12.72 -0.71
N GLN A 278 5.51 -11.40 -0.91
CA GLN A 278 6.07 -10.41 0.00
C GLN A 278 5.01 -9.41 0.48
N LEU A 279 5.12 -8.99 1.74
CA LEU A 279 4.29 -7.95 2.34
C LEU A 279 5.03 -6.61 2.24
N PHE A 280 4.53 -5.69 1.44
CA PHE A 280 5.06 -4.33 1.31
C PHE A 280 4.28 -3.35 2.18
N TRP A 281 4.98 -2.33 2.66
CA TRP A 281 4.43 -1.21 3.41
C TRP A 281 5.01 0.12 2.92
N ALA A 282 4.16 1.01 2.45
CA ALA A 282 4.51 2.41 2.20
C ALA A 282 4.37 3.20 3.51
N GLN A 283 5.48 3.32 4.23
CA GLN A 283 5.56 3.95 5.55
C GLN A 283 5.54 5.47 5.46
N TYR A 284 4.84 6.12 6.38
CA TYR A 284 4.94 7.56 6.62
C TYR A 284 4.78 7.88 8.11
N SER A 285 5.67 8.72 8.66
CA SER A 285 5.58 9.21 10.03
C SER A 285 6.07 10.65 10.13
N LYS A 286 5.46 11.46 11.01
CA LYS A 286 5.89 12.84 11.27
C LYS A 286 7.14 12.93 12.12
N VAL A 287 7.38 11.95 12.97
CA VAL A 287 8.45 11.97 13.96
C VAL A 287 9.76 11.39 13.48
N GLU A 288 9.72 10.62 12.41
CA GLU A 288 10.92 10.04 11.81
C GLU A 288 11.58 11.02 10.84
N THR A 289 12.93 11.01 10.80
CA THR A 289 13.70 11.85 9.89
C THR A 289 13.60 11.37 8.44
N ASP A 290 13.41 10.05 8.28
CA ASP A 290 13.30 9.39 6.97
C ASP A 290 11.84 8.99 6.74
N LYS A 291 11.04 9.91 6.23
CA LYS A 291 9.61 9.72 5.91
C LYS A 291 9.42 9.18 4.51
N GLY A 292 8.26 8.58 4.27
CA GLY A 292 7.88 8.12 2.95
C GLY A 292 8.81 7.02 2.45
N GLN A 293 8.93 5.93 3.23
CA GLN A 293 9.81 4.81 2.92
C GLN A 293 9.02 3.57 2.52
N LEU A 294 9.57 2.82 1.58
CA LEU A 294 9.06 1.49 1.25
C LEU A 294 9.79 0.44 2.07
N PHE A 295 9.03 -0.41 2.74
CA PHE A 295 9.55 -1.58 3.47
C PHE A 295 8.95 -2.88 2.95
N VAL A 296 9.72 -3.97 3.09
CA VAL A 296 9.21 -5.33 3.13
C VAL A 296 9.11 -5.75 4.58
N ILE A 297 7.96 -6.28 4.99
CA ILE A 297 7.72 -6.77 6.36
C ILE A 297 7.80 -8.30 6.36
N ASP A 298 8.53 -8.86 7.31
CA ASP A 298 8.48 -10.29 7.60
C ASP A 298 7.17 -10.61 8.35
N PRO A 299 6.24 -11.36 7.76
CA PRO A 299 4.94 -11.66 8.37
C PRO A 299 5.04 -12.58 9.59
N ALA A 300 6.18 -13.24 9.82
CA ALA A 300 6.39 -14.10 10.99
C ALA A 300 6.88 -13.32 12.21
N THR A 301 7.58 -12.19 12.03
CA THR A 301 8.23 -11.46 13.12
C THR A 301 7.78 -10.00 13.23
N GLY A 302 7.20 -9.43 12.18
CA GLY A 302 6.87 -8.01 12.08
C GLY A 302 8.06 -7.12 11.71
N ALA A 303 9.27 -7.67 11.58
CA ALA A 303 10.46 -6.89 11.25
C ALA A 303 10.36 -6.27 9.86
N ALA A 304 10.67 -4.96 9.75
CA ALA A 304 10.64 -4.22 8.50
C ALA A 304 12.05 -4.08 7.92
N THR A 305 12.20 -4.38 6.63
CA THR A 305 13.45 -4.19 5.86
C THR A 305 13.25 -3.10 4.84
N LEU A 306 14.12 -2.07 4.86
CA LEU A 306 14.04 -0.91 3.99
C LEU A 306 14.35 -1.29 2.53
N CYS A 307 13.44 -0.95 1.61
CA CYS A 307 13.67 -0.97 0.17
C CYS A 307 14.28 0.36 -0.31
N GLY A 308 13.73 1.49 0.12
CA GLY A 308 14.21 2.82 -0.23
C GLY A 308 13.18 3.91 0.12
N THR A 309 13.55 5.16 -0.14
CA THR A 309 12.64 6.30 0.00
C THR A 309 11.73 6.38 -1.22
N ILE A 310 10.42 6.53 -1.00
CA ILE A 310 9.43 6.71 -2.08
C ILE A 310 9.46 8.18 -2.51
N GLY A 311 9.71 8.43 -3.81
CA GLY A 311 9.85 9.80 -4.30
C GLY A 311 10.87 10.59 -3.48
N THR A 312 10.46 11.72 -2.93
CA THR A 312 11.27 12.57 -2.03
C THR A 312 10.84 12.45 -0.55
N GLY A 313 10.14 11.40 -0.19
CA GLY A 313 9.56 11.15 1.14
C GLY A 313 8.03 11.12 1.07
N ALA A 314 7.48 10.43 0.08
CA ALA A 314 6.07 10.47 -0.27
C ALA A 314 5.18 9.69 0.72
N GLU A 315 3.99 10.24 1.00
CA GLU A 315 2.88 9.55 1.66
C GLU A 315 2.02 8.85 0.62
N VAL A 316 1.85 7.53 0.75
CA VAL A 316 1.06 6.69 -0.15
C VAL A 316 -0.10 6.09 0.62
N THR A 317 -1.32 6.47 0.27
CA THR A 317 -2.54 6.05 1.00
C THR A 317 -3.26 4.87 0.37
N VAL A 318 -2.99 4.56 -0.90
CA VAL A 318 -3.37 3.31 -1.58
C VAL A 318 -2.12 2.73 -2.20
N LEU A 319 -1.90 1.44 -2.00
CA LEU A 319 -0.77 0.70 -2.58
C LEU A 319 -1.29 -0.63 -3.12
N TYR A 320 -0.91 -0.97 -4.36
CA TYR A 320 -1.25 -2.27 -4.93
C TYR A 320 -0.17 -2.78 -5.88
N THR A 321 -0.22 -4.07 -6.16
CA THR A 321 0.54 -4.75 -7.22
C THR A 321 -0.42 -5.46 -8.15
N LYS A 322 -0.14 -5.43 -9.45
CA LYS A 322 -0.90 -6.20 -10.43
C LYS A 322 -0.52 -7.67 -10.34
N ASN A 323 -1.51 -8.54 -10.37
CA ASN A 323 -1.33 -9.99 -10.36
C ASN A 323 -2.40 -10.65 -11.23
N ASN A 324 -2.18 -11.92 -11.58
CA ASN A 324 -3.11 -12.72 -12.38
C ASN A 324 -3.84 -13.78 -11.52
N MET A 325 -3.97 -13.53 -10.22
CA MET A 325 -4.71 -14.42 -9.34
C MET A 325 -6.20 -14.48 -9.74
N PRO A 326 -6.84 -15.64 -9.61
CA PRO A 326 -8.27 -15.76 -9.87
C PRO A 326 -9.10 -14.81 -8.99
N VAL A 327 -10.12 -14.22 -9.58
CA VAL A 327 -11.11 -13.38 -8.89
C VAL A 327 -12.47 -14.01 -9.05
N ALA A 328 -13.27 -14.02 -7.99
CA ALA A 328 -14.66 -14.47 -8.05
C ALA A 328 -15.44 -13.61 -9.07
N PRO A 329 -16.41 -14.18 -9.80
CA PRO A 329 -17.25 -13.42 -10.70
C PRO A 329 -17.93 -12.27 -9.94
N ILE A 330 -17.76 -11.05 -10.43
CA ILE A 330 -18.39 -9.88 -9.88
C ILE A 330 -19.73 -9.72 -10.60
N GLU A 331 -20.84 -9.87 -9.88
CA GLU A 331 -22.16 -9.56 -10.41
C GLU A 331 -22.32 -8.04 -10.44
N VAL A 332 -22.10 -7.46 -11.61
CA VAL A 332 -22.29 -6.01 -11.83
C VAL A 332 -23.78 -5.77 -12.08
N PRO A 333 -24.46 -4.91 -11.30
CA PRO A 333 -25.85 -4.57 -11.59
C PRO A 333 -25.98 -3.95 -12.98
N GLU A 334 -27.01 -4.36 -13.70
CA GLU A 334 -27.39 -3.75 -14.96
C GLU A 334 -28.45 -2.68 -14.73
N TYR A 335 -28.36 -1.60 -15.50
CA TYR A 335 -29.30 -0.50 -15.47
C TYR A 335 -29.82 -0.21 -16.87
N ASP A 336 -31.14 0.06 -16.95
CA ASP A 336 -31.75 0.50 -18.19
C ASP A 336 -31.48 2.00 -18.42
N VAL A 337 -30.88 2.32 -19.55
CA VAL A 337 -30.78 3.70 -20.05
C VAL A 337 -32.05 4.00 -20.82
N ILE A 338 -32.86 4.90 -20.31
CA ILE A 338 -34.10 5.35 -20.93
C ILE A 338 -33.94 6.80 -21.37
N PHE A 339 -34.19 7.05 -22.63
CA PHE A 339 -34.22 8.40 -23.16
C PHE A 339 -35.65 8.94 -23.11
N VAL A 340 -35.78 10.17 -22.63
CA VAL A 340 -37.08 10.82 -22.46
C VAL A 340 -37.08 12.18 -23.19
N ASP A 341 -38.12 12.46 -23.92
CA ASP A 341 -38.34 13.77 -24.52
C ASP A 341 -38.68 14.81 -23.45
N GLY A 342 -37.82 15.79 -23.26
CA GLY A 342 -37.97 16.83 -22.24
C GLY A 342 -39.18 17.74 -22.38
N LEU A 343 -39.82 17.77 -23.57
CA LEU A 343 -41.05 18.56 -23.82
C LEU A 343 -42.33 17.77 -23.52
N THR A 344 -42.34 16.50 -23.90
CA THR A 344 -43.56 15.67 -23.79
C THR A 344 -43.52 14.73 -22.59
N ASN A 345 -42.31 14.49 -22.04
CA ASN A 345 -42.05 13.50 -21.01
C ASN A 345 -42.36 12.05 -21.45
N GLU A 346 -42.35 11.82 -22.79
CA GLU A 346 -42.58 10.49 -23.36
C GLU A 346 -41.21 9.78 -23.62
N PRO A 347 -41.13 8.45 -23.49
CA PRO A 347 -39.93 7.70 -23.83
C PRO A 347 -39.57 7.81 -25.33
N ILE A 348 -38.31 8.05 -25.60
CA ILE A 348 -37.72 8.00 -26.96
C ILE A 348 -37.24 6.56 -27.20
N PRO A 349 -37.60 5.92 -28.34
CA PRO A 349 -37.07 4.60 -28.67
C PRO A 349 -35.55 4.60 -28.79
N GLY A 350 -34.88 3.54 -28.38
CA GLY A 350 -33.43 3.38 -28.48
C GLY A 350 -32.74 3.24 -27.10
N GLY A 351 -33.53 3.03 -26.03
CA GLY A 351 -32.97 2.65 -24.73
C GLY A 351 -32.25 1.31 -24.79
N TYR A 352 -31.24 1.14 -23.93
CA TYR A 352 -30.43 -0.08 -23.81
C TYR A 352 -30.02 -0.32 -22.35
N THR A 353 -29.60 -1.53 -22.05
CA THR A 353 -29.12 -1.90 -20.72
C THR A 353 -27.61 -1.80 -20.67
N VAL A 354 -27.06 -1.27 -19.58
CA VAL A 354 -25.63 -1.16 -19.33
C VAL A 354 -25.28 -1.65 -17.94
N GLU A 355 -24.08 -2.17 -17.81
CA GLU A 355 -23.51 -2.49 -16.49
C GLU A 355 -23.22 -1.21 -15.68
N ALA A 356 -23.32 -1.32 -14.34
CA ALA A 356 -22.94 -0.25 -13.44
C ALA A 356 -21.50 0.25 -13.72
N GLY A 357 -21.33 1.58 -13.81
CA GLY A 357 -20.03 2.20 -14.11
C GLY A 357 -19.71 2.32 -15.59
N THR A 358 -20.57 1.87 -16.51
CA THR A 358 -20.40 2.13 -17.93
C THR A 358 -20.43 3.64 -18.21
N ILE A 359 -19.43 4.13 -18.93
CA ILE A 359 -19.44 5.52 -19.44
C ILE A 359 -20.34 5.52 -20.67
N LEU A 360 -21.38 6.35 -20.62
CA LEU A 360 -22.29 6.50 -21.76
C LEU A 360 -21.63 7.40 -22.82
N ASP A 361 -21.55 6.92 -24.06
CA ASP A 361 -21.08 7.72 -25.21
C ASP A 361 -22.30 8.32 -25.91
N GLU A 362 -22.32 9.67 -26.05
CA GLU A 362 -23.40 10.39 -26.75
C GLU A 362 -23.52 9.99 -28.22
N ALA A 363 -22.48 9.39 -28.82
CA ALA A 363 -22.54 8.85 -30.18
C ALA A 363 -23.52 7.65 -30.30
N ASP A 364 -23.79 6.96 -29.19
CA ASP A 364 -24.71 5.83 -29.13
C ASP A 364 -26.16 6.24 -28.78
N PHE A 365 -26.39 7.54 -28.54
CA PHE A 365 -27.70 8.05 -28.17
C PHE A 365 -28.64 8.12 -29.35
N PRO A 366 -29.96 7.94 -29.14
CA PRO A 366 -30.95 8.03 -30.24
C PRO A 366 -31.03 9.44 -30.79
N THR A 367 -31.49 9.53 -32.04
CA THR A 367 -31.80 10.85 -32.64
C THR A 367 -32.93 11.50 -31.84
N PRO A 368 -32.72 12.75 -31.36
CA PRO A 368 -33.78 13.46 -30.64
C PRO A 368 -35.01 13.71 -31.55
N PRO A 369 -36.22 13.67 -30.99
CA PRO A 369 -37.41 13.97 -31.77
C PRO A 369 -37.45 15.44 -32.20
N GLU A 370 -37.96 15.71 -33.40
CA GLU A 370 -38.17 17.08 -33.91
C GLU A 370 -39.48 17.67 -33.39
N HIS A 371 -39.44 18.90 -32.88
CA HIS A 371 -40.58 19.67 -32.43
C HIS A 371 -40.65 21.01 -33.14
N GLU A 372 -41.80 21.37 -33.70
CA GLU A 372 -41.99 22.64 -34.42
C GLU A 372 -41.75 23.85 -33.48
N GLY A 373 -40.81 24.71 -33.85
CA GLY A 373 -40.43 25.89 -33.08
C GLY A 373 -39.40 25.65 -31.98
N TYR A 374 -38.85 24.46 -31.84
CA TYR A 374 -37.81 24.11 -30.86
C TYR A 374 -36.54 23.61 -31.54
N VAL A 375 -35.42 23.78 -30.85
CA VAL A 375 -34.11 23.29 -31.29
C VAL A 375 -33.54 22.42 -30.18
N PHE A 376 -33.07 21.21 -30.49
CA PHE A 376 -32.38 20.36 -29.56
C PHE A 376 -31.05 21.01 -29.13
N THR A 377 -30.83 21.14 -27.83
CA THR A 377 -29.66 21.79 -27.23
C THR A 377 -28.66 20.83 -26.57
N GLY A 378 -29.04 19.55 -26.40
CA GLY A 378 -28.22 18.54 -25.80
C GLY A 378 -29.05 17.60 -24.89
N TRP A 379 -28.41 16.54 -24.48
CA TRP A 379 -28.94 15.59 -23.49
C TRP A 379 -28.65 16.11 -22.09
N ASP A 380 -29.59 15.89 -21.18
CA ASP A 380 -29.48 16.19 -19.75
C ASP A 380 -29.57 14.88 -18.96
N TYR A 381 -28.81 14.76 -17.89
CA TYR A 381 -28.73 13.54 -17.07
C TYR A 381 -29.46 13.78 -15.75
N ASN A 382 -30.39 12.91 -15.42
CA ASN A 382 -31.10 12.93 -14.15
C ASN A 382 -30.60 11.84 -13.20
#